data_8525a922ab97f1fa98784e5f3d94ae9b
#
_entry.id   8525a922ab97f1fa98784e5f3d94ae9b
#
_cell.length_a   1.000
_cell.length_b   1.000
_cell.length_c   1.000
_cell.angle_alpha   90.00
_cell.angle_beta   90.00
_cell.angle_gamma   90.00
#
_symmetry.space_group_name_H-M   'P 1'
#
loop_
_entity.id
_entity.type
_entity.pdbx_description
1 polymer ?
#
loop_
_entity_poly.entity_id
_entity_poly.type
_entity_poly.pdbx_seq_one_letter_code
_entity_poly.pdbx_strand_id
1 'polypeptide(L)'
;MNWVFVRHRSTSLFGLGILATLLGLAVPVLGGQASQQPRRAEAAPAGNAENGKKQFRTHGCVSCHSYSGQGGAGARLAQNPITFQAFVNYVRRPKGSMPPFGNQLTETELADIYAFLKSVPPSPDPKSIPLLNQIN
;
A
#
# COMPACT_ATOMS: atom_id res chain seq x y z
N MET A 1 40.97 5.10 -20.56
CA MET A 1 39.73 5.37 -21.31
C MET A 1 39.40 6.83 -21.15
N ASN A 2 39.57 7.61 -22.22
CA ASN A 2 39.55 9.09 -22.20
C ASN A 2 38.11 9.58 -22.39
N TRP A 3 37.62 10.38 -21.43
CA TRP A 3 36.37 11.12 -21.59
C TRP A 3 36.66 12.46 -22.24
N VAL A 4 36.18 12.67 -23.45
CA VAL A 4 36.30 13.92 -24.19
C VAL A 4 35.14 14.83 -23.79
N PHE A 5 35.48 15.94 -23.10
CA PHE A 5 34.53 17.02 -22.83
C PHE A 5 34.39 17.89 -24.10
N VAL A 6 33.17 17.86 -24.70
CA VAL A 6 32.82 18.80 -25.76
C VAL A 6 32.23 20.06 -25.11
N ARG A 7 33.00 21.12 -25.15
CA ARG A 7 32.53 22.48 -24.80
C ARG A 7 31.84 23.10 -26.01
N HIS A 8 30.52 23.29 -25.93
CA HIS A 8 29.82 24.19 -26.83
C HIS A 8 29.95 25.65 -26.34
N ARG A 9 30.72 26.43 -27.10
CA ARG A 9 30.69 27.90 -27.03
C ARG A 9 29.49 28.41 -27.80
N SER A 10 28.56 29.05 -27.12
CA SER A 10 27.48 29.81 -27.74
C SER A 10 27.93 31.26 -27.87
N THR A 11 28.09 31.71 -29.10
CA THR A 11 28.37 33.09 -29.47
C THR A 11 27.10 33.91 -29.48
N SER A 12 27.06 34.95 -28.66
CA SER A 12 26.06 36.02 -28.68
C SER A 12 26.18 36.84 -29.95
N LEU A 13 25.09 37.08 -30.63
CA LEU A 13 24.96 38.17 -31.59
C LEU A 13 23.78 39.05 -31.22
N PHE A 14 24.10 40.26 -30.99
CA PHE A 14 23.19 41.42 -30.78
C PHE A 14 22.29 41.62 -31.99
N GLY A 15 21.02 41.80 -31.74
CA GLY A 15 20.03 42.27 -32.71
C GLY A 15 19.09 43.26 -32.09
N LEU A 16 19.30 44.52 -32.44
CA LEU A 16 18.54 45.72 -32.03
C LEU A 16 17.20 45.77 -32.80
N GLY A 17 16.12 46.14 -32.12
CA GLY A 17 15.01 46.84 -32.72
C GLY A 17 13.76 46.02 -32.98
N ILE A 18 12.70 46.36 -32.29
CA ILE A 18 11.48 46.97 -32.86
C ILE A 18 10.47 47.07 -31.70
N LEU A 19 10.16 48.32 -31.39
CA LEU A 19 9.08 48.76 -30.50
C LEU A 19 7.74 48.52 -31.22
N ALA A 20 6.99 47.52 -30.83
CA ALA A 20 5.63 47.32 -31.27
C ALA A 20 4.73 47.18 -30.04
N THR A 21 4.04 48.28 -29.74
CA THR A 21 2.93 48.32 -28.79
C THR A 21 1.76 47.51 -29.34
N LEU A 22 1.54 46.33 -28.75
CA LEU A 22 0.32 45.56 -28.94
C LEU A 22 -0.41 45.47 -27.60
N LEU A 23 -1.59 46.07 -27.58
CA LEU A 23 -2.61 45.95 -26.56
C LEU A 23 -2.91 44.45 -26.39
N GLY A 24 -2.31 43.84 -25.38
CA GLY A 24 -2.56 42.44 -25.04
C GLY A 24 -3.84 42.31 -24.23
N LEU A 25 -4.87 41.75 -24.84
CA LEU A 25 -6.03 41.18 -24.15
C LEU A 25 -5.53 40.18 -23.13
N ALA A 26 -5.58 40.51 -21.84
CA ALA A 26 -5.33 39.59 -20.75
C ALA A 26 -6.45 38.52 -20.73
N VAL A 27 -6.20 37.38 -21.30
CA VAL A 27 -7.06 36.20 -21.13
C VAL A 27 -6.78 35.67 -19.72
N PRO A 28 -7.73 35.65 -18.78
CA PRO A 28 -7.54 34.97 -17.52
C PRO A 28 -7.46 33.46 -17.82
N VAL A 29 -6.26 32.89 -17.71
CA VAL A 29 -6.07 31.46 -17.63
C VAL A 29 -6.68 31.02 -16.30
N LEU A 30 -7.93 30.57 -16.33
CA LEU A 30 -8.53 29.79 -15.25
C LEU A 30 -7.71 28.49 -15.17
N GLY A 31 -6.59 28.57 -14.46
CA GLY A 31 -5.84 27.40 -14.03
C GLY A 31 -6.74 26.58 -13.13
N GLY A 32 -7.43 25.60 -13.70
CA GLY A 32 -8.08 24.55 -12.96
C GLY A 32 -7.01 23.84 -12.14
N GLN A 33 -6.84 24.27 -10.89
CA GLN A 33 -6.15 23.46 -9.88
C GLN A 33 -7.00 22.22 -9.70
N ALA A 34 -6.64 21.15 -10.40
CA ALA A 34 -7.10 19.83 -10.04
C ALA A 34 -6.69 19.63 -8.58
N SER A 35 -7.63 19.87 -7.67
CA SER A 35 -7.50 19.56 -6.27
C SER A 35 -7.14 18.07 -6.20
N GLN A 36 -5.87 17.78 -5.94
CA GLN A 36 -5.43 16.45 -5.55
C GLN A 36 -6.02 16.23 -4.15
N GLN A 37 -7.29 15.87 -4.15
CA GLN A 37 -7.94 15.37 -2.96
C GLN A 37 -7.10 14.19 -2.48
N PRO A 38 -6.57 14.21 -1.23
CA PRO A 38 -5.83 13.07 -0.72
C PRO A 38 -6.76 11.86 -0.90
N ARG A 39 -6.29 10.88 -1.66
CA ARG A 39 -7.04 9.66 -1.98
C ARG A 39 -7.41 9.05 -0.65
N ARG A 40 -8.64 9.30 -0.21
CA ARG A 40 -9.22 8.73 1.00
C ARG A 40 -8.94 7.24 0.90
N ALA A 41 -8.21 6.69 1.88
CA ALA A 41 -7.94 5.27 1.90
C ALA A 41 -9.30 4.57 1.72
N GLU A 42 -9.48 3.94 0.56
CA GLU A 42 -10.74 3.32 0.20
C GLU A 42 -11.06 2.29 1.28
N ALA A 43 -12.20 2.46 1.94
CA ALA A 43 -12.62 1.56 2.99
C ALA A 43 -12.67 0.14 2.39
N ALA A 44 -12.14 -0.85 3.11
CA ALA A 44 -12.24 -2.22 2.68
C ALA A 44 -13.70 -2.57 2.38
N PRO A 45 -13.99 -3.33 1.32
CA PRO A 45 -15.33 -3.88 1.09
C PRO A 45 -15.78 -4.65 2.32
N ALA A 46 -17.08 -4.69 2.55
CA ALA A 46 -17.65 -5.53 3.60
C ALA A 46 -17.29 -6.99 3.32
N GLY A 47 -16.57 -7.64 4.25
CA GLY A 47 -16.17 -9.04 4.15
C GLY A 47 -16.80 -9.88 5.25
N ASN A 48 -16.93 -11.19 5.01
CA ASN A 48 -17.39 -12.17 5.97
C ASN A 48 -16.21 -12.79 6.71
N ALA A 49 -16.04 -12.49 8.01
CA ALA A 49 -14.91 -12.95 8.82
C ALA A 49 -14.85 -14.48 8.97
N GLU A 50 -15.98 -15.17 9.07
CA GLU A 50 -16.01 -16.64 9.18
C GLU A 50 -15.56 -17.30 7.87
N ASN A 51 -16.06 -16.82 6.73
CA ASN A 51 -15.57 -17.27 5.44
C ASN A 51 -14.08 -16.94 5.26
N GLY A 52 -13.65 -15.76 5.67
CA GLY A 52 -12.26 -15.35 5.64
C GLY A 52 -11.35 -16.26 6.46
N LYS A 53 -11.78 -16.70 7.64
CA LYS A 53 -11.08 -17.68 8.46
C LYS A 53 -10.93 -19.02 7.74
N LYS A 54 -11.98 -19.46 7.04
CA LYS A 54 -11.93 -20.65 6.20
C LYS A 54 -10.93 -20.50 5.06
N GLN A 55 -11.03 -19.41 4.29
CA GLN A 55 -10.12 -19.13 3.17
C GLN A 55 -8.66 -19.02 3.63
N PHE A 56 -8.40 -18.36 4.75
CA PHE A 56 -7.08 -18.22 5.34
C PHE A 56 -6.42 -19.59 5.62
N ARG A 57 -7.20 -20.58 6.03
CA ARG A 57 -6.75 -21.96 6.24
C ARG A 57 -6.60 -22.71 4.92
N THR A 58 -7.63 -22.65 4.06
CA THR A 58 -7.66 -23.39 2.79
C THR A 58 -6.49 -23.01 1.87
N HIS A 59 -6.12 -21.73 1.84
CA HIS A 59 -4.99 -21.25 1.05
C HIS A 59 -3.63 -21.37 1.76
N GLY A 60 -3.57 -22.00 2.92
CA GLY A 60 -2.31 -22.31 3.61
C GLY A 60 -1.65 -21.11 4.30
N CYS A 61 -2.31 -19.98 4.44
CA CYS A 61 -1.77 -18.78 5.12
C CYS A 61 -1.34 -19.11 6.56
N VAL A 62 -2.04 -20.05 7.20
CA VAL A 62 -1.77 -20.52 8.58
C VAL A 62 -0.37 -21.09 8.76
N SER A 63 0.24 -21.64 7.72
CA SER A 63 1.55 -22.29 7.80
C SER A 63 2.66 -21.32 8.21
N CYS A 64 2.53 -20.05 7.80
CA CYS A 64 3.51 -19.01 8.12
C CYS A 64 2.97 -17.98 9.12
N HIS A 65 1.65 -17.71 9.08
CA HIS A 65 1.04 -16.62 9.85
C HIS A 65 0.28 -17.09 11.09
N SER A 66 0.32 -18.39 11.44
CA SER A 66 -0.45 -19.07 12.48
C SER A 66 -1.97 -19.00 12.28
N TYR A 67 -2.73 -19.79 13.08
CA TYR A 67 -4.18 -19.97 12.89
C TYR A 67 -5.03 -18.68 12.99
N SER A 68 -4.52 -17.68 13.70
CA SER A 68 -5.21 -16.42 13.92
C SER A 68 -4.47 -15.22 13.31
N GLY A 69 -3.51 -15.47 12.41
CA GLY A 69 -2.73 -14.38 11.82
C GLY A 69 -1.83 -13.64 12.82
N GLN A 70 -1.49 -14.27 13.93
CA GLN A 70 -0.69 -13.65 14.99
C GLN A 70 0.83 -13.69 14.75
N GLY A 71 1.24 -14.22 13.61
CA GLY A 71 2.64 -14.34 13.25
C GLY A 71 3.21 -15.73 13.57
N GLY A 72 4.40 -15.96 13.05
CA GLY A 72 5.15 -17.20 13.15
C GLY A 72 6.39 -17.05 12.30
N ALA A 73 6.61 -17.93 11.33
CA ALA A 73 7.63 -17.73 10.31
C ALA A 73 7.36 -16.50 9.44
N GLY A 74 6.08 -16.13 9.26
CA GLY A 74 5.64 -14.90 8.62
C GLY A 74 5.26 -13.81 9.63
N ALA A 75 5.07 -12.60 9.15
CA ALA A 75 4.70 -11.46 9.95
C ALA A 75 3.34 -11.64 10.65
N ARG A 76 3.14 -10.91 11.76
CA ARG A 76 1.82 -10.73 12.37
C ARG A 76 0.92 -9.95 11.41
N LEU A 77 -0.27 -10.45 11.17
CA LEU A 77 -1.29 -9.86 10.29
C LEU A 77 -2.53 -9.39 11.07
N ALA A 78 -2.86 -10.10 12.15
CA ALA A 78 -4.08 -9.87 12.94
C ALA A 78 -4.07 -8.53 13.68
N GLN A 79 -5.27 -8.01 13.92
CA GLN A 79 -5.64 -6.80 14.65
C GLN A 79 -5.46 -5.50 13.85
N ASN A 80 -4.29 -5.25 13.28
CA ASN A 80 -4.01 -4.05 12.50
C ASN A 80 -3.38 -4.42 11.17
N PRO A 81 -4.12 -5.06 10.25
CA PRO A 81 -3.61 -5.27 8.91
C PRO A 81 -3.37 -3.90 8.22
N ILE A 82 -2.41 -3.88 7.33
CA ILE A 82 -2.20 -2.74 6.42
C ILE A 82 -3.51 -2.40 5.69
N THR A 83 -3.59 -1.26 5.00
CA THR A 83 -4.82 -0.90 4.26
C THR A 83 -5.24 -2.04 3.32
N PHE A 84 -6.56 -2.18 3.07
CA PHE A 84 -7.06 -3.27 2.23
C PHE A 84 -6.38 -3.31 0.85
N GLN A 85 -6.23 -2.17 0.20
CA GLN A 85 -5.57 -2.11 -1.11
C GLN A 85 -4.11 -2.56 -1.04
N ALA A 86 -3.37 -2.17 0.00
CA ALA A 86 -1.99 -2.62 0.19
C ALA A 86 -1.93 -4.13 0.48
N PHE A 87 -2.89 -4.65 1.25
CA PHE A 87 -3.05 -6.07 1.53
C PHE A 87 -3.28 -6.87 0.25
N VAL A 88 -4.25 -6.48 -0.59
CA VAL A 88 -4.54 -7.12 -1.88
C VAL A 88 -3.30 -7.14 -2.78
N ASN A 89 -2.64 -5.99 -2.91
CA ASN A 89 -1.45 -5.86 -3.74
C ASN A 89 -0.30 -6.75 -3.24
N TYR A 90 -0.13 -6.84 -1.91
CA TYR A 90 0.94 -7.64 -1.32
C TYR A 90 0.67 -9.14 -1.47
N VAL A 91 -0.57 -9.60 -1.22
CA VAL A 91 -0.93 -11.01 -1.38
C VAL A 91 -0.76 -11.48 -2.82
N ARG A 92 -1.11 -10.63 -3.78
CA ARG A 92 -0.97 -10.96 -5.21
C ARG A 92 0.49 -10.96 -5.67
N ARG A 93 1.31 -10.05 -5.16
CA ARG A 93 2.73 -9.86 -5.51
C ARG A 93 3.57 -9.58 -4.29
N PRO A 94 3.78 -10.58 -3.43
CA PRO A 94 4.53 -10.40 -2.21
C PRO A 94 6.02 -10.19 -2.46
N LYS A 95 6.72 -9.74 -1.43
CA LYS A 95 8.18 -9.69 -1.39
C LYS A 95 8.68 -10.76 -0.41
N GLY A 96 9.91 -11.22 -0.63
CA GLY A 96 10.55 -12.20 0.26
C GLY A 96 10.04 -13.63 0.05
N SER A 97 9.87 -14.37 1.13
CA SER A 97 9.57 -15.80 1.11
C SER A 97 8.07 -16.15 1.01
N MET A 98 7.19 -15.17 1.05
CA MET A 98 5.75 -15.42 0.90
C MET A 98 5.47 -15.82 -0.56
N PRO A 99 4.76 -16.94 -0.82
CA PRO A 99 4.40 -17.33 -2.17
C PRO A 99 3.39 -16.35 -2.79
N PRO A 100 3.49 -16.04 -4.09
CA PRO A 100 2.55 -15.18 -4.77
C PRO A 100 1.23 -15.91 -5.02
N PHE A 101 0.12 -15.33 -4.60
CA PHE A 101 -1.21 -15.87 -4.88
C PHE A 101 -1.79 -15.35 -6.21
N GLY A 102 -1.25 -14.27 -6.78
CA GLY A 102 -1.70 -13.74 -8.07
C GLY A 102 -3.21 -13.53 -8.11
N ASN A 103 -3.89 -14.21 -9.02
CA ASN A 103 -5.34 -14.18 -9.19
C ASN A 103 -6.02 -15.45 -8.65
N GLN A 104 -5.35 -16.26 -7.82
CA GLN A 104 -5.93 -17.46 -7.21
C GLN A 104 -7.03 -17.12 -6.18
N LEU A 105 -6.98 -15.92 -5.63
CA LEU A 105 -7.97 -15.37 -4.72
C LEU A 105 -8.74 -14.24 -5.41
N THR A 106 -10.05 -14.31 -5.37
CA THR A 106 -10.92 -13.21 -5.79
C THR A 106 -10.82 -12.03 -4.81
N GLU A 107 -11.24 -10.86 -5.22
CA GLU A 107 -11.26 -9.69 -4.34
C GLU A 107 -12.21 -9.88 -3.16
N THR A 108 -13.32 -10.57 -3.37
CA THR A 108 -14.26 -10.94 -2.30
C THR A 108 -13.62 -11.84 -1.27
N GLU A 109 -12.91 -12.88 -1.68
CA GLU A 109 -12.19 -13.76 -0.75
C GLU A 109 -11.09 -13.01 0.01
N LEU A 110 -10.41 -12.08 -0.65
CA LEU A 110 -9.43 -11.21 0.02
C LEU A 110 -10.10 -10.25 1.02
N ALA A 111 -11.29 -9.73 0.70
CA ALA A 111 -12.08 -8.92 1.64
C ALA A 111 -12.52 -9.73 2.86
N ASP A 112 -12.94 -10.97 2.66
CA ASP A 112 -13.31 -11.89 3.73
C ASP A 112 -12.11 -12.21 4.64
N ILE A 113 -10.96 -12.54 4.06
CA ILE A 113 -9.71 -12.77 4.82
C ILE A 113 -9.33 -11.51 5.61
N TYR A 114 -9.44 -10.35 4.99
CA TYR A 114 -9.14 -9.08 5.64
C TYR A 114 -10.08 -8.80 6.81
N ALA A 115 -11.39 -9.06 6.65
CA ALA A 115 -12.37 -8.96 7.72
C ALA A 115 -12.05 -9.92 8.88
N PHE A 116 -11.64 -11.15 8.57
CA PHE A 116 -11.18 -12.11 9.58
C PHE A 116 -9.99 -11.57 10.37
N LEU A 117 -8.94 -11.10 9.69
CA LEU A 117 -7.75 -10.58 10.36
C LEU A 117 -8.05 -9.39 11.29
N LYS A 118 -8.99 -8.56 10.91
CA LYS A 118 -9.48 -7.45 11.75
C LYS A 118 -10.33 -7.89 12.93
N SER A 119 -11.05 -9.00 12.81
CA SER A 119 -11.94 -9.52 13.85
C SER A 119 -11.20 -10.25 14.97
N VAL A 120 -9.92 -10.60 14.77
CA VAL A 120 -9.14 -11.32 15.78
C VAL A 120 -8.92 -10.43 17.00
N PRO A 121 -9.30 -10.87 18.21
CA PRO A 121 -9.13 -10.08 19.42
C PRO A 121 -7.63 -9.90 19.77
N PRO A 122 -7.28 -8.85 20.52
CA PRO A 122 -5.94 -8.69 21.04
C PRO A 122 -5.53 -9.88 21.91
N SER A 123 -4.23 -10.19 21.91
CA SER A 123 -3.69 -11.16 22.85
C SER A 123 -3.96 -10.71 24.28
N PRO A 124 -4.31 -11.61 25.20
CA PRO A 124 -4.49 -11.25 26.59
C PRO A 124 -3.19 -10.68 27.15
N ASP A 125 -3.30 -9.78 28.13
CA ASP A 125 -2.14 -9.31 28.87
C ASP A 125 -1.45 -10.53 29.55
N PRO A 126 -0.15 -10.73 29.33
CA PRO A 126 0.59 -11.81 29.98
C PRO A 126 0.39 -11.88 31.50
N LYS A 127 0.24 -10.72 32.16
CA LYS A 127 -0.05 -10.62 33.59
C LYS A 127 -1.42 -11.17 33.99
N SER A 128 -2.36 -11.26 33.03
CA SER A 128 -3.68 -11.84 33.27
C SER A 128 -3.71 -13.35 33.15
N ILE A 129 -2.59 -13.98 32.80
CA ILE A 129 -2.47 -15.44 32.62
C ILE A 129 -1.85 -16.02 33.89
N PRO A 130 -2.63 -16.70 34.78
CA PRO A 130 -2.14 -17.19 36.07
C PRO A 130 -0.90 -18.06 35.96
N LEU A 131 -0.84 -18.93 34.94
CA LEU A 131 0.28 -19.84 34.72
C LEU A 131 1.59 -19.10 34.46
N LEU A 132 1.56 -17.98 33.71
CA LEU A 132 2.77 -17.19 33.44
C LEU A 132 3.28 -16.48 34.69
N ASN A 133 2.41 -16.16 35.63
CA ASN A 133 2.79 -15.51 36.88
C ASN A 133 3.50 -16.48 37.87
N GLN A 134 3.43 -17.79 37.61
CA GLN A 134 4.06 -18.81 38.46
C GLN A 134 5.50 -19.11 38.06
N ILE A 135 5.93 -18.71 36.87
CA ILE A 135 7.25 -18.99 36.31
C ILE A 135 8.20 -17.80 36.29
N ASN A 136 7.79 -16.66 36.89
CA ASN A 136 8.62 -15.44 37.05
C ASN A 136 9.06 -15.25 38.48
#